data_e8eb06ed113dace9267940b41bb31f3d
#
_entry.id   e8eb06ed113dace9267940b41bb31f3d
#
_cell.length_a   1.000
_cell.length_b   1.000
_cell.length_c   1.000
_cell.angle_alpha   90.00
_cell.angle_beta   90.00
_cell.angle_gamma   90.00
#
_symmetry.space_group_name_H-M   'P 1'
#
loop_
_entity.id
_entity.type
_entity.pdbx_description
1 polymer ?
#
loop_
_entity_poly.entity_id
_entity_poly.type
_entity_poly.pdbx_seq_one_letter_code
_entity_poly.pdbx_strand_id
1 'polypeptide(L)'
;MSAKAEEIIFSAEVKESKEMSENQLLELIERYLDGDMTAAERTEFELLRKKDASVDSKVVEHKLFIGLIKQYGERLELEKRLDAIHNDIDVHALKEELMIHPNWIVQLWRHHHSKISVAASIAIFAILSTLFFTGKLNNHDSSFVELKQEIGKTKDQAKLLDRKLDGFIKSTNSTAKPKMTNPGNFRGTGFALSSNGYIATNYHVVNGADSIYVQNASGESFHAKVIYSEPQYDLAILQINDASFKDLGNVPYNFKKSISDLGENAWTFGYPGGEEVYGPGSLTAATGYSGDTTEYQVSIPVNPGNSGGPLLDDKGNVIGIISGKQTQVAGAAFAKKSAYLLRTIQNIPSDSLTKSLTLSTKNTLAGLSRPQQLKKLKNYVFMVKVY
;
A
#
# COMPACT_ATOMS: atom_id res chain seq x y z
N MET A 1 13.07 -47.13 42.51
CA MET A 1 12.94 -48.02 41.31
C MET A 1 12.16 -47.35 40.15
N SER A 2 11.88 -46.08 40.21
CA SER A 2 11.02 -45.37 39.22
C SER A 2 11.77 -44.69 38.06
N ALA A 3 12.85 -43.99 38.33
CA ALA A 3 13.54 -43.19 37.30
C ALA A 3 14.25 -44.01 36.21
N LYS A 4 14.75 -45.20 36.55
CA LYS A 4 15.46 -46.08 35.58
C LYS A 4 14.51 -46.82 34.63
N ALA A 5 13.24 -47.01 35.04
CA ALA A 5 12.23 -47.61 34.20
C ALA A 5 11.67 -46.59 33.18
N GLU A 6 11.52 -45.33 33.57
CA GLU A 6 11.12 -44.25 32.65
C GLU A 6 12.19 -43.92 31.61
N GLU A 7 13.46 -43.99 32.00
CA GLU A 7 14.58 -43.75 31.07
C GLU A 7 14.74 -44.87 30.02
N ILE A 8 14.42 -46.13 30.40
CA ILE A 8 14.43 -47.29 29.49
C ILE A 8 13.22 -47.24 28.54
N ILE A 9 12.05 -46.84 29.02
CA ILE A 9 10.86 -46.67 28.19
C ILE A 9 11.05 -45.51 27.22
N PHE A 10 11.60 -44.39 27.69
CA PHE A 10 11.93 -43.23 26.84
C PHE A 10 12.98 -43.56 25.77
N SER A 11 13.99 -44.37 26.07
CA SER A 11 14.99 -44.80 25.12
C SER A 11 14.47 -45.82 24.10
N ALA A 12 13.50 -46.68 24.46
CA ALA A 12 12.84 -47.58 23.52
C ALA A 12 11.92 -46.88 22.55
N GLU A 13 11.12 -45.92 23.05
CA GLU A 13 10.20 -45.14 22.21
C GLU A 13 10.90 -44.17 21.25
N VAL A 14 12.06 -43.62 21.62
CA VAL A 14 12.92 -42.80 20.72
C VAL A 14 13.58 -43.65 19.65
N LYS A 15 13.77 -44.96 19.91
CA LYS A 15 14.33 -45.89 18.93
C LYS A 15 13.34 -46.29 17.84
N GLU A 16 12.04 -46.38 18.19
CA GLU A 16 10.97 -46.75 17.24
C GLU A 16 10.74 -45.68 16.15
N SER A 17 10.83 -44.40 16.53
CA SER A 17 10.74 -43.30 15.55
C SER A 17 11.97 -43.18 14.61
N LYS A 18 13.08 -43.75 15.02
CA LYS A 18 14.37 -43.76 14.23
C LYS A 18 14.49 -44.95 13.29
N GLU A 19 13.63 -45.96 13.39
CA GLU A 19 13.63 -47.14 12.53
C GLU A 19 12.62 -47.09 11.37
N MET A 20 11.71 -46.11 11.37
CA MET A 20 10.78 -45.93 10.24
C MET A 20 11.53 -45.40 9.01
N SER A 21 11.43 -46.13 7.91
CA SER A 21 12.06 -45.68 6.66
C SER A 21 11.38 -44.40 6.16
N GLU A 22 12.13 -43.58 5.45
CA GLU A 22 11.61 -42.33 4.91
C GLU A 22 10.39 -42.53 3.99
N ASN A 23 10.34 -43.62 3.27
CA ASN A 23 9.22 -44.00 2.41
C ASN A 23 7.95 -44.36 3.23
N GLN A 24 8.11 -45.06 4.36
CA GLN A 24 7.00 -45.40 5.24
C GLN A 24 6.40 -44.16 5.91
N LEU A 25 7.26 -43.20 6.28
CA LEU A 25 6.79 -41.91 6.82
C LEU A 25 6.04 -41.13 5.76
N LEU A 26 6.51 -41.11 4.52
CA LEU A 26 5.83 -40.42 3.42
C LEU A 26 4.44 -41.01 3.14
N GLU A 27 4.32 -42.34 3.11
CA GLU A 27 3.05 -43.05 2.93
C GLU A 27 2.04 -42.73 4.05
N LEU A 28 2.51 -42.65 5.31
CA LEU A 28 1.68 -42.22 6.44
C LEU A 28 1.23 -40.76 6.30
N ILE A 29 2.12 -39.87 5.84
CA ILE A 29 1.80 -38.46 5.61
C ILE A 29 0.73 -38.33 4.52
N GLU A 30 0.85 -39.07 3.41
CA GLU A 30 -0.12 -39.06 2.31
C GLU A 30 -1.50 -39.54 2.81
N ARG A 31 -1.58 -40.70 3.46
CA ARG A 31 -2.82 -41.22 4.04
C ARG A 31 -3.45 -40.27 5.06
N TYR A 32 -2.62 -39.56 5.83
CA TYR A 32 -3.12 -38.55 6.79
C TYR A 32 -3.73 -37.34 6.08
N LEU A 33 -3.11 -36.84 5.02
CA LEU A 33 -3.55 -35.67 4.26
C LEU A 33 -4.76 -35.98 3.40
N ASP A 34 -4.88 -37.19 2.87
CA ASP A 34 -6.01 -37.67 2.05
C ASP A 34 -7.22 -38.07 2.91
N GLY A 35 -7.03 -38.21 4.23
CA GLY A 35 -8.10 -38.60 5.14
C GLY A 35 -8.34 -40.10 5.21
N ASP A 36 -7.47 -40.92 4.66
CA ASP A 36 -7.56 -42.38 4.54
C ASP A 36 -7.06 -43.13 5.78
N MET A 37 -7.02 -42.43 6.91
CA MET A 37 -6.68 -43.03 8.22
C MET A 37 -7.93 -43.30 9.05
N THR A 38 -7.93 -44.43 9.79
CA THR A 38 -8.91 -44.66 10.81
C THR A 38 -8.75 -43.67 11.99
N ALA A 39 -9.76 -43.46 12.79
CA ALA A 39 -9.71 -42.55 13.94
C ALA A 39 -8.58 -42.91 14.94
N ALA A 40 -8.28 -44.20 15.12
CA ALA A 40 -7.20 -44.66 15.98
C ALA A 40 -5.83 -44.32 15.39
N GLU A 41 -5.58 -44.66 14.10
CA GLU A 41 -4.33 -44.35 13.41
C GLU A 41 -4.06 -42.84 13.35
N ARG A 42 -5.11 -42.03 13.12
CA ARG A 42 -4.99 -40.58 13.10
C ARG A 42 -4.56 -40.03 14.46
N THR A 43 -5.14 -40.52 15.54
CA THR A 43 -4.77 -40.07 16.88
C THR A 43 -3.31 -40.41 17.19
N GLU A 44 -2.87 -41.63 16.84
CA GLU A 44 -1.49 -42.09 17.03
C GLU A 44 -0.52 -41.23 16.20
N PHE A 45 -0.83 -40.97 14.94
CA PHE A 45 0.00 -40.10 14.06
C PHE A 45 0.05 -38.65 14.57
N GLU A 46 -1.04 -38.08 15.10
CA GLU A 46 -1.04 -36.73 15.70
C GLU A 46 -0.18 -36.66 16.98
N LEU A 47 -0.13 -37.75 17.76
CA LEU A 47 0.78 -37.88 18.92
C LEU A 47 2.26 -37.92 18.43
N LEU A 48 2.53 -38.66 17.36
CA LEU A 48 3.86 -38.72 16.76
C LEU A 48 4.33 -37.35 16.28
N ARG A 49 3.47 -36.57 15.62
CA ARG A 49 3.74 -35.20 15.19
C ARG A 49 4.06 -34.25 16.34
N LYS A 50 3.35 -34.39 17.47
CA LYS A 50 3.62 -33.60 18.67
C LYS A 50 4.92 -33.97 19.37
N LYS A 51 5.31 -35.26 19.29
CA LYS A 51 6.53 -35.79 19.92
C LYS A 51 7.78 -35.50 19.12
N ASP A 52 7.68 -35.51 17.79
CA ASP A 52 8.82 -35.33 16.85
C ASP A 52 8.58 -34.16 15.90
N ALA A 53 9.30 -33.06 16.15
CA ALA A 53 9.23 -31.84 15.34
C ALA A 53 9.68 -32.06 13.87
N SER A 54 10.52 -33.09 13.59
CA SER A 54 10.96 -33.41 12.24
C SER A 54 9.82 -34.01 11.43
N VAL A 55 9.00 -34.86 12.05
CA VAL A 55 7.79 -35.43 11.45
C VAL A 55 6.77 -34.32 11.14
N ASP A 56 6.54 -33.42 12.09
CA ASP A 56 5.62 -32.28 11.85
C ASP A 56 6.09 -31.39 10.73
N SER A 57 7.38 -31.07 10.64
CA SER A 57 7.97 -30.30 9.56
C SER A 57 7.75 -30.97 8.18
N LYS A 58 7.95 -32.29 8.09
CA LYS A 58 7.71 -33.04 6.85
C LYS A 58 6.23 -33.06 6.44
N VAL A 59 5.31 -33.12 7.39
CA VAL A 59 3.87 -33.03 7.11
C VAL A 59 3.51 -31.67 6.54
N VAL A 60 4.04 -30.58 7.11
CA VAL A 60 3.80 -29.21 6.62
C VAL A 60 4.40 -29.03 5.23
N GLU A 61 5.63 -29.49 5.01
CA GLU A 61 6.30 -29.39 3.70
C GLU A 61 5.54 -30.17 2.61
N HIS A 62 5.11 -31.40 2.91
CA HIS A 62 4.35 -32.21 1.97
C HIS A 62 2.98 -31.62 1.65
N LYS A 63 2.28 -31.07 2.67
CA LYS A 63 1.03 -30.36 2.48
C LYS A 63 1.17 -29.12 1.57
N LEU A 64 2.26 -28.36 1.74
CA LEU A 64 2.57 -27.21 0.87
C LEU A 64 2.86 -27.68 -0.54
N PHE A 65 3.63 -28.75 -0.70
CA PHE A 65 3.95 -29.32 -2.00
C PHE A 65 2.70 -29.78 -2.76
N ILE A 66 1.78 -30.54 -2.11
CA ILE A 66 0.51 -30.94 -2.72
C ILE A 66 -0.32 -29.71 -3.10
N GLY A 67 -0.35 -28.67 -2.24
CA GLY A 67 -1.04 -27.43 -2.52
C GLY A 67 -0.54 -26.74 -3.78
N LEU A 68 0.76 -26.69 -3.98
CA LEU A 68 1.39 -26.12 -5.18
C LEU A 68 1.09 -26.95 -6.44
N ILE A 69 1.14 -28.28 -6.36
CA ILE A 69 0.78 -29.17 -7.48
C ILE A 69 -0.67 -28.97 -7.89
N LYS A 70 -1.60 -28.86 -6.90
CA LYS A 70 -3.01 -28.60 -7.17
C LYS A 70 -3.23 -27.27 -7.86
N GLN A 71 -2.61 -26.20 -7.37
CA GLN A 71 -2.68 -24.88 -8.02
C GLN A 71 -2.12 -24.90 -9.45
N TYR A 72 -1.04 -25.64 -9.67
CA TYR A 72 -0.50 -25.81 -11.02
C TYR A 72 -1.45 -26.56 -11.95
N GLY A 73 -2.10 -27.61 -11.45
CA GLY A 73 -3.15 -28.35 -12.20
C GLY A 73 -4.35 -27.47 -12.57
N GLU A 74 -4.85 -26.68 -11.62
CA GLU A 74 -5.94 -25.71 -11.84
C GLU A 74 -5.58 -24.66 -12.89
N ARG A 75 -4.32 -24.18 -12.86
CA ARG A 75 -3.80 -23.24 -13.85
C ARG A 75 -3.75 -23.86 -15.25
N LEU A 76 -3.27 -25.09 -15.40
CA LEU A 76 -3.22 -25.79 -16.68
C LEU A 76 -4.63 -26.05 -17.25
N GLU A 77 -5.60 -26.34 -16.37
CA GLU A 77 -7.00 -26.51 -16.81
C GLU A 77 -7.59 -25.18 -17.28
N LEU A 78 -7.29 -24.08 -16.59
CA LEU A 78 -7.69 -22.73 -17.00
C LEU A 78 -7.08 -22.36 -18.35
N GLU A 79 -5.78 -22.61 -18.56
CA GLU A 79 -5.09 -22.37 -19.83
C GLU A 79 -5.77 -23.15 -20.97
N LYS A 80 -6.09 -24.44 -20.77
CA LYS A 80 -6.81 -25.26 -21.77
C LYS A 80 -8.21 -24.71 -22.08
N ARG A 81 -8.93 -24.21 -21.07
CA ARG A 81 -10.24 -23.59 -21.28
C ARG A 81 -10.13 -22.27 -22.04
N LEU A 82 -9.11 -21.47 -21.76
CA LEU A 82 -8.85 -20.22 -22.48
C LEU A 82 -8.46 -20.50 -23.94
N ASP A 83 -7.63 -21.50 -24.19
CA ASP A 83 -7.25 -21.91 -25.56
C ASP A 83 -8.47 -22.43 -26.33
N ALA A 84 -9.37 -23.19 -25.69
CA ALA A 84 -10.61 -23.64 -26.31
C ALA A 84 -11.50 -22.45 -26.69
N ILE A 85 -11.68 -21.48 -25.80
CA ILE A 85 -12.43 -20.25 -26.07
C ILE A 85 -11.76 -19.43 -27.19
N HIS A 86 -10.43 -19.32 -27.16
CA HIS A 86 -9.68 -18.59 -28.19
C HIS A 86 -9.86 -19.21 -29.58
N ASN A 87 -9.87 -20.53 -29.66
CA ASN A 87 -10.08 -21.26 -30.92
C ASN A 87 -11.55 -21.22 -31.43
N ASP A 88 -12.50 -20.96 -30.52
CA ASP A 88 -13.93 -20.85 -30.85
C ASP A 88 -14.32 -19.42 -31.28
N ILE A 89 -13.46 -18.42 -31.02
CA ILE A 89 -13.66 -17.04 -31.44
C ILE A 89 -13.18 -16.88 -32.88
N ASP A 90 -14.12 -16.67 -33.81
CA ASP A 90 -13.80 -16.28 -35.19
C ASP A 90 -13.31 -14.80 -35.20
N VAL A 91 -11.99 -14.64 -35.07
CA VAL A 91 -11.33 -13.31 -35.05
C VAL A 91 -11.57 -12.59 -36.40
N HIS A 92 -11.81 -13.30 -37.50
CA HIS A 92 -12.06 -12.69 -38.79
C HIS A 92 -13.49 -12.10 -38.86
N ALA A 93 -14.48 -12.81 -38.34
CA ALA A 93 -15.86 -12.31 -38.24
C ALA A 93 -15.95 -11.09 -37.31
N LEU A 94 -15.28 -11.14 -36.15
CA LEU A 94 -15.22 -10.01 -35.21
C LEU A 94 -14.49 -8.77 -35.80
N LYS A 95 -13.48 -9.00 -36.65
CA LYS A 95 -12.76 -7.93 -37.31
C LYS A 95 -13.60 -7.22 -38.37
N GLU A 96 -14.47 -7.93 -39.06
CA GLU A 96 -15.41 -7.33 -40.02
C GLU A 96 -16.52 -6.55 -39.31
N GLU A 97 -17.03 -7.03 -38.17
CA GLU A 97 -18.08 -6.37 -37.39
C GLU A 97 -17.56 -5.13 -36.65
N LEU A 98 -16.31 -5.11 -36.27
CA LEU A 98 -15.62 -3.98 -35.62
C LEU A 98 -14.94 -3.02 -36.60
N MET A 99 -15.00 -3.23 -37.92
CA MET A 99 -14.47 -2.28 -38.91
C MET A 99 -15.32 -1.01 -38.92
N ILE A 100 -15.03 -0.14 -37.95
CA ILE A 100 -15.33 1.29 -38.07
C ILE A 100 -14.64 1.74 -39.35
N HIS A 101 -15.41 2.10 -40.37
CA HIS A 101 -14.85 2.65 -41.60
C HIS A 101 -13.96 3.84 -41.24
N PRO A 102 -12.65 3.76 -41.52
CA PRO A 102 -11.74 4.83 -41.12
C PRO A 102 -12.18 6.12 -41.79
N ASN A 103 -12.32 7.18 -41.02
CA ASN A 103 -12.60 8.54 -41.52
C ASN A 103 -11.74 8.84 -42.74
N TRP A 104 -12.30 9.54 -43.74
CA TRP A 104 -11.62 9.91 -44.99
C TRP A 104 -10.20 10.48 -44.76
N ILE A 105 -9.96 11.14 -43.62
CA ILE A 105 -8.66 11.65 -43.19
C ILE A 105 -7.64 10.54 -42.98
N VAL A 106 -8.07 9.40 -42.36
CA VAL A 106 -7.18 8.24 -42.11
C VAL A 106 -6.87 7.51 -43.40
N GLN A 107 -7.82 7.45 -44.35
CA GLN A 107 -7.59 6.89 -45.69
C GLN A 107 -6.64 7.75 -46.49
N LEU A 108 -6.79 9.08 -46.46
CA LEU A 108 -5.88 10.03 -47.11
C LEU A 108 -4.46 9.91 -46.55
N TRP A 109 -4.34 9.77 -45.25
CA TRP A 109 -3.04 9.61 -44.58
C TRP A 109 -2.38 8.27 -44.94
N ARG A 110 -3.12 7.16 -44.98
CA ARG A 110 -2.62 5.84 -45.38
C ARG A 110 -2.10 5.80 -46.81
N HIS A 111 -2.73 6.52 -47.74
CA HIS A 111 -2.32 6.54 -49.17
C HIS A 111 -1.24 7.55 -49.49
N HIS A 112 -1.11 8.61 -48.69
CA HIS A 112 -0.21 9.74 -49.02
C HIS A 112 0.78 10.10 -47.89
N HIS A 113 0.90 9.26 -46.85
CA HIS A 113 1.75 9.59 -45.70
C HIS A 113 3.20 9.90 -46.07
N SER A 114 3.79 9.22 -47.05
CA SER A 114 5.15 9.55 -47.53
C SER A 114 5.25 10.92 -48.19
N LYS A 115 4.26 11.26 -49.01
CA LYS A 115 4.21 12.59 -49.69
C LYS A 115 3.92 13.72 -48.71
N ILE A 116 3.03 13.49 -47.74
CA ILE A 116 2.69 14.43 -46.66
C ILE A 116 3.91 14.63 -45.75
N SER A 117 4.61 13.56 -45.39
CA SER A 117 5.83 13.66 -44.57
C SER A 117 6.94 14.45 -45.24
N VAL A 118 7.16 14.24 -46.56
CA VAL A 118 8.15 15.00 -47.30
C VAL A 118 7.77 16.48 -47.40
N ALA A 119 6.50 16.80 -47.70
CA ALA A 119 6.02 18.17 -47.75
C ALA A 119 6.13 18.88 -46.37
N ALA A 120 5.75 18.18 -45.27
CA ALA A 120 5.88 18.69 -43.92
C ALA A 120 7.35 18.93 -43.54
N SER A 121 8.25 18.00 -43.89
CA SER A 121 9.70 18.17 -43.65
C SER A 121 10.27 19.38 -44.37
N ILE A 122 9.89 19.60 -45.63
CA ILE A 122 10.31 20.76 -46.41
C ILE A 122 9.78 22.07 -45.80
N ALA A 123 8.51 22.06 -45.36
CA ALA A 123 7.90 23.22 -44.71
C ALA A 123 8.60 23.56 -43.40
N ILE A 124 8.86 22.55 -42.55
CA ILE A 124 9.58 22.69 -41.27
C ILE A 124 11.01 23.22 -41.55
N PHE A 125 11.70 22.64 -42.53
CA PHE A 125 13.05 23.10 -42.90
C PHE A 125 13.05 24.54 -43.40
N ALA A 126 12.07 24.94 -44.21
CA ALA A 126 11.92 26.30 -44.67
C ALA A 126 11.66 27.29 -43.53
N ILE A 127 10.78 26.93 -42.57
CA ILE A 127 10.49 27.71 -41.35
C ILE A 127 11.75 27.84 -40.48
N LEU A 128 12.44 26.74 -40.21
CA LEU A 128 13.66 26.75 -39.41
C LEU A 128 14.79 27.57 -40.11
N SER A 129 14.92 27.41 -41.43
CA SER A 129 15.88 28.19 -42.21
C SER A 129 15.57 29.69 -42.15
N THR A 130 14.29 30.07 -42.31
CA THR A 130 13.85 31.47 -42.21
C THR A 130 14.10 32.04 -40.80
N LEU A 131 13.81 31.26 -39.74
CA LEU A 131 14.08 31.65 -38.36
C LEU A 131 15.59 31.79 -38.08
N PHE A 132 16.40 30.91 -38.69
CA PHE A 132 17.86 30.99 -38.61
C PHE A 132 18.42 32.24 -39.33
N PHE A 133 17.99 32.48 -40.58
CA PHE A 133 18.44 33.65 -41.36
C PHE A 133 17.90 34.98 -40.83
N THR A 134 16.74 35.01 -40.20
CA THR A 134 16.19 36.21 -39.56
C THR A 134 16.79 36.49 -38.17
N GLY A 135 17.69 35.64 -37.68
CA GLY A 135 18.37 35.80 -36.39
C GLY A 135 17.49 35.59 -35.18
N LYS A 136 16.22 35.21 -35.37
CA LYS A 136 15.30 34.97 -34.24
C LYS A 136 15.62 33.72 -33.40
N LEU A 137 16.42 32.81 -33.95
CA LEU A 137 16.95 31.66 -33.21
C LEU A 137 18.23 31.96 -32.41
N ASN A 138 18.94 33.05 -32.75
CA ASN A 138 20.21 33.40 -32.09
C ASN A 138 20.03 34.29 -30.86
N ASN A 139 18.82 34.72 -30.54
CA ASN A 139 18.55 35.52 -29.34
C ASN A 139 18.44 34.69 -28.04
N HIS A 140 18.78 33.40 -28.10
CA HIS A 140 18.76 32.53 -26.88
C HIS A 140 20.05 32.62 -26.05
N ASP A 141 21.12 33.17 -26.56
CA ASP A 141 22.39 33.21 -25.81
C ASP A 141 22.35 34.14 -24.59
N SER A 142 21.58 35.23 -24.64
CA SER A 142 21.42 36.13 -23.50
C SER A 142 20.57 35.50 -22.38
N SER A 143 19.44 34.87 -22.73
CA SER A 143 18.54 34.25 -21.75
C SER A 143 19.15 33.00 -21.11
N PHE A 144 19.94 32.24 -21.88
CA PHE A 144 20.63 31.08 -21.35
C PHE A 144 21.80 31.44 -20.43
N VAL A 145 22.52 32.52 -20.75
CA VAL A 145 23.59 33.06 -19.90
C VAL A 145 23.00 33.67 -18.63
N GLU A 146 21.89 34.42 -18.72
CA GLU A 146 21.18 34.97 -17.56
C GLU A 146 20.63 33.85 -16.67
N LEU A 147 19.96 32.83 -17.24
CA LEU A 147 19.46 31.68 -16.49
C LEU A 147 20.61 30.91 -15.80
N LYS A 148 21.75 30.75 -16.48
CA LYS A 148 22.92 30.09 -15.90
C LYS A 148 23.57 30.95 -14.80
N GLN A 149 23.53 32.26 -14.92
CA GLN A 149 23.94 33.19 -13.87
C GLN A 149 22.96 33.19 -12.68
N GLU A 150 21.64 33.15 -12.94
CA GLU A 150 20.64 33.05 -11.87
C GLU A 150 20.70 31.73 -11.12
N ILE A 151 20.86 30.60 -11.82
CA ILE A 151 21.13 29.30 -11.22
C ILE A 151 22.44 29.31 -10.40
N GLY A 152 23.48 29.96 -10.93
CA GLY A 152 24.74 30.17 -10.21
C GLY A 152 24.55 30.96 -8.90
N LYS A 153 23.85 32.10 -8.99
CA LYS A 153 23.53 32.94 -7.81
C LYS A 153 22.66 32.20 -6.79
N THR A 154 21.66 31.45 -7.25
CA THR A 154 20.79 30.64 -6.38
C THR A 154 21.58 29.53 -5.68
N LYS A 155 22.52 28.89 -6.39
CA LYS A 155 23.41 27.86 -5.83
C LYS A 155 24.40 28.43 -4.82
N ASP A 156 24.92 29.64 -5.07
CA ASP A 156 25.80 30.33 -4.15
C ASP A 156 25.04 30.87 -2.92
N GLN A 157 23.79 31.33 -3.10
CA GLN A 157 22.90 31.70 -1.99
C GLN A 157 22.52 30.48 -1.16
N ALA A 158 22.26 29.34 -1.77
CA ALA A 158 22.01 28.08 -1.04
C ALA A 158 23.23 27.65 -0.23
N LYS A 159 24.46 27.74 -0.79
CA LYS A 159 25.70 27.47 -0.06
C LYS A 159 25.97 28.48 1.06
N LEU A 160 25.59 29.74 0.86
CA LEU A 160 25.73 30.78 1.89
C LEU A 160 24.70 30.55 3.03
N LEU A 161 23.51 30.10 2.68
CA LEU A 161 22.46 29.71 3.64
C LEU A 161 22.89 28.49 4.44
N ASP A 162 23.44 27.46 3.79
CA ASP A 162 24.04 26.29 4.47
C ASP A 162 25.16 26.68 5.44
N ARG A 163 26.07 27.55 5.00
CA ARG A 163 27.14 28.05 5.90
C ARG A 163 26.60 28.90 7.07
N LYS A 164 25.54 29.67 6.84
CA LYS A 164 24.87 30.42 7.92
C LYS A 164 24.11 29.47 8.84
N LEU A 165 23.45 28.42 8.31
CA LEU A 165 22.83 27.37 9.12
C LEU A 165 23.86 26.63 9.97
N ASP A 166 24.99 26.24 9.37
CA ASP A 166 26.11 25.60 10.13
C ASP A 166 26.69 26.52 11.17
N GLY A 167 26.78 27.82 10.90
CA GLY A 167 27.19 28.85 11.86
C GLY A 167 26.15 29.00 13.00
N PHE A 168 24.87 29.01 12.68
CA PHE A 168 23.77 29.04 13.66
C PHE A 168 23.73 27.77 14.51
N ILE A 169 23.91 26.60 13.90
CA ILE A 169 23.96 25.29 14.57
C ILE A 169 25.18 25.26 15.55
N LYS A 170 26.32 25.83 15.15
CA LYS A 170 27.50 25.91 16.02
C LYS A 170 27.36 26.95 17.15
N SER A 171 26.61 28.03 16.96
CA SER A 171 26.39 29.06 17.98
C SER A 171 25.25 28.74 18.96
N THR A 172 24.33 27.81 18.61
CA THR A 172 23.25 27.34 19.47
C THR A 172 23.63 26.09 20.28
N ASN A 173 24.87 25.65 20.26
CA ASN A 173 25.36 24.50 21.03
C ASN A 173 25.49 24.77 22.56
N SER A 174 24.66 25.65 23.10
CA SER A 174 24.40 25.73 24.53
C SER A 174 22.90 25.69 24.79
N THR A 175 22.43 24.54 25.30
CA THR A 175 21.15 24.28 25.98
C THR A 175 19.90 23.89 25.19
N ALA A 176 19.95 23.39 23.93
CA ALA A 176 18.81 22.65 23.37
C ALA A 176 19.28 21.26 22.92
N LYS A 177 18.74 20.21 23.53
CA LYS A 177 18.92 18.84 23.01
C LYS A 177 18.57 18.82 21.52
N PRO A 178 19.41 18.25 20.64
CA PRO A 178 19.09 18.16 19.23
C PRO A 178 17.78 17.34 19.11
N LYS A 179 16.81 17.90 18.41
CA LYS A 179 15.57 17.19 18.02
C LYS A 179 16.01 16.06 17.10
N MET A 180 16.12 14.84 17.64
CA MET A 180 16.53 13.68 16.87
C MET A 180 15.51 13.48 15.76
N THR A 181 15.89 13.85 14.54
CA THR A 181 15.22 13.34 13.34
C THR A 181 15.57 11.87 13.26
N ASN A 182 14.65 11.05 13.76
CA ASN A 182 14.84 9.61 13.74
C ASN A 182 14.74 9.12 12.29
N PRO A 183 15.80 8.51 11.72
CA PRO A 183 15.86 8.13 10.30
C PRO A 183 15.12 6.84 9.95
N GLY A 184 14.14 6.40 10.78
CA GLY A 184 13.39 5.17 10.55
C GLY A 184 12.91 4.93 9.13
N ASN A 185 12.76 3.67 8.80
CA ASN A 185 12.23 3.29 7.51
C ASN A 185 10.77 3.75 7.38
N PHE A 186 10.51 4.62 6.41
CA PHE A 186 9.16 5.02 6.07
C PHE A 186 8.39 3.82 5.54
N ARG A 187 7.22 3.51 6.11
CA ARG A 187 6.39 2.38 5.66
C ARG A 187 5.00 2.76 5.20
N GLY A 188 4.42 3.84 5.71
CA GLY A 188 3.05 4.18 5.35
C GLY A 188 2.58 5.53 5.87
N THR A 189 1.30 5.73 5.70
CA THR A 189 0.54 6.89 6.17
C THR A 189 -0.38 6.48 7.32
N GLY A 190 -0.72 7.41 8.20
CA GLY A 190 -1.77 7.28 9.20
C GLY A 190 -2.52 8.59 9.34
N PHE A 191 -3.70 8.57 9.94
CA PHE A 191 -4.50 9.77 10.17
C PHE A 191 -5.18 9.76 11.53
N ALA A 192 -5.42 10.94 12.07
CA ALA A 192 -5.98 11.12 13.41
C ALA A 192 -7.41 10.57 13.52
N LEU A 193 -7.68 9.81 14.54
CA LEU A 193 -9.04 9.42 14.95
C LEU A 193 -9.62 10.43 15.95
N SER A 194 -8.76 11.01 16.77
CA SER A 194 -9.14 11.93 17.84
C SER A 194 -8.06 12.98 18.08
N SER A 195 -8.40 14.04 18.78
CA SER A 195 -7.47 15.13 19.11
C SER A 195 -6.31 14.69 20.01
N ASN A 196 -6.51 13.67 20.81
CA ASN A 196 -5.58 13.22 21.86
C ASN A 196 -4.58 12.16 21.38
N GLY A 197 -4.40 12.02 20.04
CA GLY A 197 -3.28 11.27 19.45
C GLY A 197 -3.57 9.81 19.12
N TYR A 198 -4.84 9.41 18.99
CA TYR A 198 -5.16 8.13 18.36
C TYR A 198 -5.10 8.25 16.84
N ILE A 199 -4.39 7.33 16.20
CA ILE A 199 -4.08 7.31 14.77
C ILE A 199 -4.54 6.00 14.16
N ALA A 200 -5.23 6.03 13.03
CA ALA A 200 -5.52 4.86 12.22
C ALA A 200 -4.45 4.67 11.13
N THR A 201 -4.08 3.41 10.88
CA THR A 201 -3.21 3.00 9.77
C THR A 201 -3.52 1.56 9.38
N ASN A 202 -2.82 0.99 8.39
CA ASN A 202 -2.92 -0.43 8.09
C ASN A 202 -2.08 -1.28 9.05
N TYR A 203 -2.53 -2.53 9.27
CA TYR A 203 -1.80 -3.51 10.07
C TYR A 203 -0.44 -3.84 9.47
N HIS A 204 -0.37 -4.11 8.14
CA HIS A 204 0.88 -4.44 7.47
C HIS A 204 1.94 -3.33 7.56
N VAL A 205 1.54 -2.07 7.77
CA VAL A 205 2.48 -0.94 7.95
C VAL A 205 3.26 -1.06 9.26
N VAL A 206 2.64 -1.59 10.30
CA VAL A 206 3.20 -1.65 11.66
C VAL A 206 3.56 -3.06 12.12
N ASN A 207 3.17 -4.06 11.35
CA ASN A 207 3.43 -5.46 11.67
C ASN A 207 4.93 -5.77 11.69
N GLY A 208 5.39 -6.38 12.78
CA GLY A 208 6.79 -6.74 13.00
C GLY A 208 7.72 -5.54 13.26
N ALA A 209 7.17 -4.39 13.65
CA ALA A 209 7.96 -3.22 14.04
C ALA A 209 8.37 -3.30 15.52
N ASP A 210 9.64 -3.12 15.81
CA ASP A 210 10.16 -2.99 17.18
C ASP A 210 9.80 -1.63 17.80
N SER A 211 9.76 -0.58 16.99
CA SER A 211 9.32 0.75 17.41
C SER A 211 8.61 1.50 16.28
N ILE A 212 7.65 2.33 16.64
CA ILE A 212 6.81 3.08 15.72
C ILE A 212 6.90 4.56 16.05
N TYR A 213 7.09 5.37 15.02
CA TYR A 213 7.04 6.82 15.09
C TYR A 213 6.04 7.36 14.09
N VAL A 214 5.28 8.37 14.48
CA VAL A 214 4.42 9.15 13.60
C VAL A 214 4.99 10.55 13.44
N GLN A 215 5.16 10.98 12.20
CA GLN A 215 5.72 12.29 11.88
C GLN A 215 4.67 13.16 11.23
N ASN A 216 4.47 14.38 11.77
CA ASN A 216 3.55 15.35 11.20
C ASN A 216 4.16 16.13 10.02
N ALA A 217 3.34 16.96 9.36
CA ALA A 217 3.75 17.80 8.24
C ALA A 217 4.87 18.82 8.58
N SER A 218 5.04 19.16 9.88
CA SER A 218 6.12 20.06 10.34
C SER A 218 7.44 19.32 10.59
N GLY A 219 7.49 18.01 10.32
CA GLY A 219 8.67 17.18 10.56
C GLY A 219 8.87 16.74 12.02
N GLU A 220 7.90 17.02 12.91
CA GLU A 220 7.95 16.56 14.30
C GLU A 220 7.57 15.09 14.37
N SER A 221 8.45 14.27 14.96
CA SER A 221 8.25 12.84 15.12
C SER A 221 7.88 12.51 16.56
N PHE A 222 6.87 11.70 16.76
CA PHE A 222 6.37 11.27 18.05
C PHE A 222 6.40 9.75 18.15
N HIS A 223 6.85 9.23 19.28
CA HIS A 223 6.76 7.80 19.55
C HIS A 223 5.29 7.38 19.69
N ALA A 224 4.94 6.28 19.04
CA ALA A 224 3.59 5.70 19.09
C ALA A 224 3.66 4.21 19.39
N LYS A 225 2.59 3.67 19.93
CA LYS A 225 2.44 2.24 20.17
C LYS A 225 1.13 1.74 19.57
N VAL A 226 1.13 0.50 19.12
CA VAL A 226 -0.11 -0.20 18.71
C VAL A 226 -0.92 -0.47 19.97
N ILE A 227 -2.16 -0.01 20.01
CA ILE A 227 -3.10 -0.31 21.08
C ILE A 227 -4.10 -1.39 20.68
N TYR A 228 -4.38 -1.50 19.37
CA TYR A 228 -5.26 -2.52 18.83
C TYR A 228 -4.91 -2.79 17.36
N SER A 229 -5.02 -4.03 16.95
CA SER A 229 -4.87 -4.41 15.55
C SER A 229 -5.91 -5.44 15.15
N GLU A 230 -6.39 -5.34 13.91
CA GLU A 230 -7.34 -6.25 13.30
C GLU A 230 -6.75 -6.76 11.98
N PRO A 231 -5.95 -7.84 12.01
CA PRO A 231 -5.28 -8.36 10.81
C PRO A 231 -6.23 -8.77 9.69
N GLN A 232 -7.45 -9.23 10.02
CA GLN A 232 -8.45 -9.63 9.04
C GLN A 232 -8.87 -8.47 8.13
N TYR A 233 -8.90 -7.26 8.68
CA TYR A 233 -9.26 -6.05 7.92
C TYR A 233 -8.04 -5.20 7.55
N ASP A 234 -6.83 -5.69 7.86
CA ASP A 234 -5.58 -4.94 7.67
C ASP A 234 -5.62 -3.57 8.35
N LEU A 235 -6.12 -3.47 9.57
CA LEU A 235 -6.27 -2.24 10.33
C LEU A 235 -5.45 -2.28 11.61
N ALA A 236 -4.85 -1.14 11.97
CA ALA A 236 -4.18 -0.93 13.25
C ALA A 236 -4.52 0.47 13.80
N ILE A 237 -4.69 0.51 15.13
CA ILE A 237 -4.90 1.75 15.87
C ILE A 237 -3.67 2.00 16.73
N LEU A 238 -3.06 3.14 16.52
CA LEU A 238 -1.90 3.61 17.26
C LEU A 238 -2.34 4.67 18.27
N GLN A 239 -1.54 4.81 19.31
CA GLN A 239 -1.60 5.93 20.24
C GLN A 239 -0.25 6.58 20.34
N ILE A 240 -0.20 7.88 20.14
CA ILE A 240 0.99 8.69 20.40
C ILE A 240 1.26 8.66 21.92
N ASN A 241 2.43 8.16 22.27
CA ASN A 241 2.92 8.07 23.66
C ASN A 241 4.25 8.83 23.79
N ASP A 242 4.15 10.14 23.63
CA ASP A 242 5.30 11.03 23.62
C ASP A 242 4.96 12.29 24.44
N ALA A 243 5.83 12.64 25.38
CA ALA A 243 5.62 13.79 26.27
C ALA A 243 5.67 15.14 25.52
N SER A 244 6.27 15.19 24.34
CA SER A 244 6.32 16.39 23.51
C SER A 244 5.05 16.61 22.68
N PHE A 245 4.18 15.58 22.57
CA PHE A 245 2.95 15.65 21.80
C PHE A 245 1.93 16.57 22.46
N LYS A 246 1.40 17.50 21.68
CA LYS A 246 0.29 18.36 22.06
C LYS A 246 -0.96 17.94 21.31
N ASP A 247 -2.11 18.05 21.97
CA ASP A 247 -3.40 17.72 21.36
C ASP A 247 -3.59 18.47 20.03
N LEU A 248 -4.11 17.76 19.04
CA LEU A 248 -4.25 18.24 17.65
C LEU A 248 -5.37 19.28 17.47
N GLY A 249 -6.20 19.47 18.49
CA GLY A 249 -7.47 20.16 18.34
C GLY A 249 -8.54 19.29 17.67
N ASN A 250 -9.65 19.88 17.32
CA ASN A 250 -10.79 19.13 16.77
C ASN A 250 -10.44 18.57 15.37
N VAL A 251 -10.59 17.25 15.22
CA VAL A 251 -10.45 16.56 13.93
C VAL A 251 -11.48 17.13 12.95
N PRO A 252 -11.07 17.57 11.75
CA PRO A 252 -11.91 18.37 10.85
C PRO A 252 -12.90 17.55 10.01
N TYR A 253 -12.83 16.22 10.05
CA TYR A 253 -13.68 15.28 9.30
C TYR A 253 -14.47 14.38 10.22
N ASN A 254 -15.53 13.80 9.70
CA ASN A 254 -16.24 12.69 10.32
C ASN A 254 -16.08 11.41 9.49
N PHE A 255 -16.62 10.30 9.99
CA PHE A 255 -16.56 8.99 9.36
C PHE A 255 -17.93 8.64 8.78
N LYS A 256 -17.98 8.37 7.46
CA LYS A 256 -19.22 7.93 6.80
C LYS A 256 -19.53 6.50 7.23
N LYS A 257 -20.72 6.28 7.79
CA LYS A 257 -21.20 4.96 8.22
C LYS A 257 -21.86 4.17 7.09
N SER A 258 -22.52 4.89 6.17
CA SER A 258 -23.16 4.30 5.00
C SER A 258 -22.12 3.95 3.92
N ILE A 259 -22.46 2.97 3.09
CA ILE A 259 -21.68 2.63 1.90
C ILE A 259 -21.75 3.80 0.93
N SER A 260 -20.67 4.07 0.24
CA SER A 260 -20.59 5.05 -0.85
C SER A 260 -20.95 4.39 -2.17
N ASP A 261 -21.57 5.16 -3.06
CA ASP A 261 -22.05 4.67 -4.34
C ASP A 261 -20.93 4.61 -5.40
N LEU A 262 -21.12 3.74 -6.36
CA LEU A 262 -20.22 3.61 -7.50
C LEU A 262 -20.20 4.93 -8.30
N GLY A 263 -19.02 5.37 -8.70
CA GLY A 263 -18.82 6.62 -9.42
C GLY A 263 -18.73 7.86 -8.53
N GLU A 264 -18.96 7.77 -7.18
CA GLU A 264 -18.69 8.88 -6.28
C GLU A 264 -17.22 9.31 -6.40
N ASN A 265 -16.99 10.62 -6.50
CA ASN A 265 -15.63 11.16 -6.42
C ASN A 265 -15.03 10.85 -5.05
N ALA A 266 -13.80 10.40 -5.08
CA ALA A 266 -13.02 10.10 -3.88
C ALA A 266 -11.59 10.60 -4.03
N TRP A 267 -10.95 10.89 -2.92
CA TRP A 267 -9.58 11.35 -2.93
C TRP A 267 -8.84 10.91 -1.67
N THR A 268 -7.54 10.83 -1.79
CA THR A 268 -6.64 10.54 -0.66
C THR A 268 -5.60 11.61 -0.49
N PHE A 269 -5.05 11.69 0.71
CA PHE A 269 -3.89 12.50 1.03
C PHE A 269 -2.94 11.68 1.90
N GLY A 270 -1.68 11.63 1.54
CA GLY A 270 -0.70 10.83 2.24
C GLY A 270 0.73 11.22 1.89
N TYR A 271 1.66 10.35 2.25
CA TYR A 271 3.09 10.62 2.13
C TYR A 271 3.83 9.50 1.37
N PRO A 272 3.50 9.20 0.10
CA PRO A 272 4.28 8.25 -0.68
C PRO A 272 5.69 8.80 -0.89
N GLY A 273 6.72 8.02 -0.46
CA GLY A 273 8.10 8.48 -0.56
C GLY A 273 8.49 9.62 0.40
N GLY A 274 7.63 9.96 1.36
CA GLY A 274 7.91 10.98 2.39
C GLY A 274 7.46 12.40 2.05
N GLU A 275 6.86 12.63 0.86
CA GLU A 275 6.32 13.91 0.44
C GLU A 275 4.79 13.95 0.50
N GLU A 276 4.21 15.15 0.68
CA GLU A 276 2.76 15.38 0.65
C GLU A 276 2.21 15.11 -0.75
N VAL A 277 1.32 14.14 -0.89
CA VAL A 277 0.69 13.80 -2.18
C VAL A 277 -0.82 13.75 -2.06
N TYR A 278 -1.49 14.46 -2.95
CA TYR A 278 -2.92 14.41 -3.18
C TYR A 278 -3.23 13.47 -4.34
N GLY A 279 -4.07 12.47 -4.09
CA GLY A 279 -4.53 11.52 -5.10
C GLY A 279 -6.03 11.68 -5.37
N PRO A 280 -6.43 12.31 -6.49
CA PRO A 280 -7.83 12.34 -6.92
C PRO A 280 -8.25 11.05 -7.60
N GLY A 281 -9.54 10.72 -7.56
CA GLY A 281 -10.13 9.59 -8.25
C GLY A 281 -11.61 9.42 -7.93
N SER A 282 -12.11 8.21 -8.13
CA SER A 282 -13.50 7.83 -7.89
C SER A 282 -13.59 6.37 -7.43
N LEU A 283 -14.75 5.98 -6.90
CA LEU A 283 -15.08 4.60 -6.60
C LEU A 283 -15.40 3.86 -7.90
N THR A 284 -14.60 2.85 -8.25
CA THR A 284 -14.74 2.06 -9.48
C THR A 284 -15.41 0.71 -9.27
N ALA A 285 -15.41 0.19 -8.03
CA ALA A 285 -16.22 -0.96 -7.64
C ALA A 285 -16.63 -0.86 -6.16
N ALA A 286 -17.79 -1.43 -5.86
CA ALA A 286 -18.29 -1.55 -4.49
C ALA A 286 -17.63 -2.67 -3.69
N THR A 287 -16.79 -3.49 -4.33
CA THR A 287 -16.04 -4.60 -3.75
C THR A 287 -14.57 -4.49 -4.13
N GLY A 288 -13.70 -5.04 -3.28
CA GLY A 288 -12.28 -5.17 -3.53
C GLY A 288 -11.92 -6.35 -4.44
N TYR A 289 -10.66 -6.76 -4.39
CA TYR A 289 -10.15 -7.89 -5.18
C TYR A 289 -10.92 -9.18 -4.86
N SER A 290 -11.18 -9.98 -5.89
CA SER A 290 -11.94 -11.24 -5.79
C SER A 290 -13.29 -11.11 -5.08
N GLY A 291 -13.93 -9.93 -5.15
CA GLY A 291 -15.24 -9.72 -4.57
C GLY A 291 -15.23 -9.41 -3.06
N ASP A 292 -14.09 -9.01 -2.49
CA ASP A 292 -14.02 -8.63 -1.08
C ASP A 292 -14.99 -7.49 -0.78
N THR A 293 -16.07 -7.80 -0.06
CA THR A 293 -17.12 -6.85 0.30
C THR A 293 -16.68 -5.81 1.33
N THR A 294 -15.52 -6.02 1.97
CA THR A 294 -14.98 -5.11 2.99
C THR A 294 -14.22 -3.93 2.40
N GLU A 295 -13.95 -3.96 1.10
CA GLU A 295 -13.17 -2.96 0.39
C GLU A 295 -13.97 -2.27 -0.73
N TYR A 296 -13.49 -1.08 -1.10
CA TYR A 296 -13.77 -0.43 -2.37
C TYR A 296 -12.60 -0.63 -3.33
N GLN A 297 -12.88 -0.70 -4.62
CA GLN A 297 -11.89 -0.43 -5.64
C GLN A 297 -11.98 1.03 -6.05
N VAL A 298 -10.82 1.68 -6.21
CA VAL A 298 -10.71 3.11 -6.52
C VAL A 298 -9.76 3.35 -7.71
N SER A 299 -10.01 4.42 -8.47
CA SER A 299 -9.14 4.84 -9.59
C SER A 299 -7.97 5.72 -9.16
N ILE A 300 -7.77 5.90 -7.86
CA ILE A 300 -6.71 6.75 -7.30
C ILE A 300 -5.34 6.11 -7.59
N PRO A 301 -4.38 6.86 -8.15
CA PRO A 301 -3.01 6.36 -8.30
C PRO A 301 -2.36 6.19 -6.92
N VAL A 302 -2.20 4.95 -6.47
CA VAL A 302 -1.59 4.61 -5.17
C VAL A 302 -0.16 4.14 -5.38
N ASN A 303 0.73 4.66 -4.55
CA ASN A 303 2.14 4.26 -4.50
C ASN A 303 2.47 3.70 -3.10
N PRO A 304 3.55 2.92 -2.95
CA PRO A 304 4.04 2.53 -1.64
C PRO A 304 4.18 3.75 -0.72
N GLY A 305 3.59 3.65 0.47
CA GLY A 305 3.50 4.74 1.43
C GLY A 305 2.14 5.45 1.50
N ASN A 306 1.23 5.28 0.54
CA ASN A 306 -0.16 5.72 0.67
C ASN A 306 -0.98 4.81 1.60
N SER A 307 -0.53 3.57 1.82
CA SER A 307 -1.18 2.61 2.72
C SER A 307 -1.40 3.21 4.10
N GLY A 308 -2.60 3.07 4.64
CA GLY A 308 -3.02 3.66 5.90
C GLY A 308 -3.52 5.11 5.80
N GLY A 309 -3.44 5.73 4.62
CA GLY A 309 -4.00 7.06 4.38
C GLY A 309 -5.52 7.07 4.30
N PRO A 310 -6.17 8.21 4.62
CA PRO A 310 -7.62 8.33 4.56
C PRO A 310 -8.10 8.40 3.11
N LEU A 311 -9.19 7.69 2.80
CA LEU A 311 -9.99 7.89 1.61
C LEU A 311 -11.17 8.78 1.97
N LEU A 312 -11.34 9.90 1.28
CA LEU A 312 -12.37 10.90 1.56
C LEU A 312 -13.29 11.09 0.36
N ASP A 313 -14.56 11.42 0.65
CA ASP A 313 -15.53 11.89 -0.35
C ASP A 313 -15.33 13.38 -0.67
N ASP A 314 -16.12 13.93 -1.60
CA ASP A 314 -16.06 15.35 -1.96
C ASP A 314 -16.37 16.31 -0.79
N LYS A 315 -17.17 15.86 0.16
CA LYS A 315 -17.51 16.63 1.36
C LYS A 315 -16.41 16.56 2.44
N GLY A 316 -15.38 15.72 2.23
CA GLY A 316 -14.31 15.51 3.20
C GLY A 316 -14.70 14.57 4.35
N ASN A 317 -15.68 13.69 4.18
CA ASN A 317 -15.92 12.61 5.12
C ASN A 317 -14.96 11.47 4.81
N VAL A 318 -14.42 10.82 5.82
CA VAL A 318 -13.65 9.60 5.66
C VAL A 318 -14.59 8.44 5.31
N ILE A 319 -14.43 7.91 4.10
CA ILE A 319 -15.20 6.77 3.57
C ILE A 319 -14.42 5.46 3.61
N GLY A 320 -13.10 5.53 3.82
CA GLY A 320 -12.24 4.34 3.90
C GLY A 320 -10.79 4.66 4.25
N ILE A 321 -9.98 3.62 4.20
CA ILE A 321 -8.52 3.65 4.41
C ILE A 321 -7.87 3.00 3.22
N ILE A 322 -6.90 3.65 2.61
CA ILE A 322 -6.11 3.09 1.49
C ILE A 322 -5.35 1.85 1.99
N SER A 323 -5.63 0.68 1.42
CA SER A 323 -4.95 -0.57 1.78
C SER A 323 -3.71 -0.85 0.93
N GLY A 324 -3.57 -0.18 -0.22
CA GLY A 324 -2.46 -0.36 -1.13
C GLY A 324 -2.89 -0.78 -2.53
N LYS A 325 -1.89 -1.23 -3.31
CA LYS A 325 -2.06 -1.69 -4.68
C LYS A 325 -1.85 -3.19 -4.73
N GLN A 326 -2.82 -3.94 -5.22
CA GLN A 326 -2.58 -5.33 -5.57
C GLN A 326 -1.83 -5.40 -6.90
N THR A 327 -0.67 -6.01 -6.89
CA THR A 327 0.22 -6.14 -8.07
C THR A 327 -0.40 -6.97 -9.19
N GLN A 328 -1.44 -7.75 -8.89
CA GLN A 328 -2.10 -8.65 -9.85
C GLN A 328 -3.13 -7.94 -10.75
N VAL A 329 -3.60 -6.75 -10.39
CA VAL A 329 -4.55 -5.96 -11.18
C VAL A 329 -3.92 -4.61 -11.52
N ALA A 330 -3.44 -4.48 -12.75
CA ALA A 330 -2.81 -3.24 -13.20
C ALA A 330 -3.79 -2.06 -13.12
N GLY A 331 -3.40 -1.01 -12.40
CA GLY A 331 -4.18 0.23 -12.30
C GLY A 331 -5.28 0.24 -11.25
N ALA A 332 -5.55 -0.86 -10.53
CA ALA A 332 -6.51 -0.88 -9.44
C ALA A 332 -5.85 -0.57 -8.09
N ALA A 333 -6.49 0.25 -7.30
CA ALA A 333 -6.17 0.49 -5.90
C ALA A 333 -7.39 0.12 -5.03
N PHE A 334 -7.13 -0.25 -3.79
CA PHE A 334 -8.16 -0.72 -2.89
C PHE A 334 -8.15 0.08 -1.60
N ALA A 335 -9.32 0.22 -0.99
CA ALA A 335 -9.48 0.91 0.27
C ALA A 335 -10.47 0.15 1.16
N LYS A 336 -10.08 -0.12 2.39
CA LYS A 336 -10.96 -0.70 3.41
C LYS A 336 -12.04 0.31 3.78
N LYS A 337 -13.30 -0.11 3.74
CA LYS A 337 -14.44 0.78 4.03
C LYS A 337 -14.41 1.30 5.47
N SER A 338 -14.81 2.55 5.67
CA SER A 338 -14.85 3.20 7.00
C SER A 338 -15.71 2.44 8.02
N ALA A 339 -16.74 1.72 7.58
CA ALA A 339 -17.58 0.90 8.45
C ALA A 339 -16.77 -0.16 9.22
N TYR A 340 -15.74 -0.75 8.58
CA TYR A 340 -14.86 -1.73 9.23
C TYR A 340 -13.88 -1.07 10.20
N LEU A 341 -13.38 0.15 9.89
CA LEU A 341 -12.61 0.94 10.86
C LEU A 341 -13.45 1.26 12.10
N LEU A 342 -14.70 1.71 11.90
CA LEU A 342 -15.59 2.01 13.01
C LEU A 342 -15.88 0.78 13.87
N ARG A 343 -16.05 -0.39 13.25
CA ARG A 343 -16.20 -1.67 13.95
C ARG A 343 -14.92 -2.04 14.72
N THR A 344 -13.75 -1.89 14.10
CA THR A 344 -12.46 -2.11 14.76
C THR A 344 -12.30 -1.23 16.00
N ILE A 345 -12.67 0.05 15.91
CA ILE A 345 -12.63 0.98 17.05
C ILE A 345 -13.59 0.56 18.17
N GLN A 346 -14.77 0.06 17.84
CA GLN A 346 -15.75 -0.43 18.84
C GLN A 346 -15.27 -1.69 19.57
N ASN A 347 -14.42 -2.48 18.93
CA ASN A 347 -13.87 -3.73 19.48
C ASN A 347 -12.63 -3.49 20.37
N ILE A 348 -12.13 -2.25 20.48
CA ILE A 348 -10.97 -1.97 21.34
C ILE A 348 -11.36 -2.19 22.80
N PRO A 349 -10.65 -3.06 23.54
CA PRO A 349 -10.89 -3.23 24.96
C PRO A 349 -10.67 -1.93 25.73
N SER A 350 -11.55 -1.63 26.67
CA SER A 350 -11.51 -0.35 27.42
C SER A 350 -10.22 -0.18 28.24
N ASP A 351 -9.63 -1.27 28.69
CA ASP A 351 -8.35 -1.31 29.42
C ASP A 351 -7.13 -1.01 28.56
N SER A 352 -7.25 -1.16 27.22
CA SER A 352 -6.22 -0.80 26.26
C SER A 352 -6.16 0.71 26.01
N LEU A 353 -7.20 1.45 26.37
CA LEU A 353 -7.29 2.90 26.15
C LEU A 353 -6.76 3.67 27.38
N THR A 354 -5.66 4.42 27.19
CA THR A 354 -5.12 5.29 28.24
C THR A 354 -5.87 6.62 28.36
N LYS A 355 -6.55 7.03 27.28
CA LYS A 355 -7.40 8.23 27.18
C LYS A 355 -8.68 7.87 26.45
N SER A 356 -9.76 8.61 26.66
CA SER A 356 -11.01 8.39 25.91
C SER A 356 -10.80 8.60 24.42
N LEU A 357 -11.17 7.61 23.59
CA LEU A 357 -11.18 7.73 22.14
C LEU A 357 -12.57 8.20 21.69
N THR A 358 -12.68 9.47 21.33
CA THR A 358 -13.93 10.08 20.87
C THR A 358 -13.76 10.56 19.44
N LEU A 359 -14.53 9.98 18.51
CA LEU A 359 -14.51 10.39 17.11
C LEU A 359 -15.25 11.71 16.92
N SER A 360 -14.76 12.55 16.01
CA SER A 360 -15.43 13.78 15.62
C SER A 360 -16.76 13.47 14.93
N THR A 361 -17.81 14.16 15.35
CA THR A 361 -19.14 14.14 14.70
C THR A 361 -19.33 15.33 13.74
N LYS A 362 -18.43 16.31 13.80
CA LYS A 362 -18.49 17.52 12.97
C LYS A 362 -17.54 17.41 11.80
N ASN A 363 -18.03 17.70 10.60
CA ASN A 363 -17.20 17.84 9.40
C ASN A 363 -17.05 19.34 9.07
N THR A 364 -15.84 19.88 9.28
CA THR A 364 -15.51 21.28 8.95
C THR A 364 -14.80 21.40 7.60
N LEU A 365 -14.65 20.30 6.86
CA LEU A 365 -14.15 20.27 5.49
C LEU A 365 -15.28 20.48 4.48
N ALA A 366 -16.53 20.17 4.86
CA ALA A 366 -17.69 20.31 3.99
C ALA A 366 -17.85 21.75 3.50
N GLY A 367 -18.11 21.91 2.19
CA GLY A 367 -18.29 23.22 1.56
C GLY A 367 -16.99 23.99 1.28
N LEU A 368 -15.84 23.48 1.68
CA LEU A 368 -14.54 24.07 1.33
C LEU A 368 -14.07 23.59 -0.06
N SER A 369 -13.32 24.45 -0.75
CA SER A 369 -12.60 24.04 -1.96
C SER A 369 -11.52 22.98 -1.62
N ARG A 370 -11.15 22.15 -2.60
CA ARG A 370 -10.14 21.08 -2.39
C ARG A 370 -8.82 21.59 -1.80
N PRO A 371 -8.22 22.69 -2.29
CA PRO A 371 -7.01 23.22 -1.65
C PRO A 371 -7.21 23.63 -0.18
N GLN A 372 -8.39 24.15 0.18
CA GLN A 372 -8.71 24.50 1.56
C GLN A 372 -8.91 23.26 2.44
N GLN A 373 -9.54 22.19 1.89
CA GLN A 373 -9.66 20.90 2.57
C GLN A 373 -8.29 20.32 2.86
N LEU A 374 -7.39 20.27 1.86
CA LEU A 374 -6.03 19.76 2.00
C LEU A 374 -5.22 20.55 3.05
N LYS A 375 -5.31 21.89 3.02
CA LYS A 375 -4.62 22.74 4.00
C LYS A 375 -5.05 22.46 5.45
N LYS A 376 -6.32 22.12 5.68
CA LYS A 376 -6.82 21.73 7.00
C LYS A 376 -6.46 20.29 7.34
N LEU A 377 -6.56 19.37 6.37
CA LEU A 377 -6.37 17.93 6.58
C LEU A 377 -4.94 17.58 6.94
N LYS A 378 -3.94 18.24 6.34
CA LYS A 378 -2.52 17.88 6.47
C LYS A 378 -2.01 17.83 7.92
N ASN A 379 -2.58 18.58 8.83
CA ASN A 379 -2.20 18.58 10.24
C ASN A 379 -2.70 17.33 10.99
N TYR A 380 -3.56 16.53 10.36
CA TYR A 380 -4.19 15.33 10.91
C TYR A 380 -3.79 14.05 10.18
N VAL A 381 -2.86 14.16 9.23
CA VAL A 381 -2.29 13.03 8.50
C VAL A 381 -0.78 12.95 8.78
N PHE A 382 -0.29 11.76 9.01
CA PHE A 382 1.06 11.50 9.51
C PHE A 382 1.80 10.51 8.63
N MET A 383 3.10 10.67 8.52
CA MET A 383 3.98 9.58 8.09
C MET A 383 4.13 8.56 9.21
N VAL A 384 3.99 7.28 8.90
CA VAL A 384 4.27 6.18 9.84
C VAL A 384 5.63 5.60 9.51
N LYS A 385 6.55 5.71 10.45
CA LYS A 385 7.93 5.20 10.38
C LYS A 385 8.10 4.07 11.36
N VAL A 386 8.79 3.02 10.94
CA VAL A 386 9.01 1.82 11.76
C VAL A 386 10.48 1.40 11.74
N TYR A 387 10.87 0.68 12.78
CA TYR A 387 12.23 0.16 13.00
C TYR A 387 12.16 -1.31 13.32
#